data_fee0c4a629ed254bddde10e9020b5225
#
_entry.id   fee0c4a629ed254bddde10e9020b5225
#
_cell.length_a   1.000
_cell.length_b   1.000
_cell.length_c   1.000
_cell.angle_alpha   90.00
_cell.angle_beta   90.00
_cell.angle_gamma   90.00
#
_symmetry.space_group_name_H-M   'P 1'
#
loop_
_entity.id
_entity.type
_entity.pdbx_description
1 polymer ?
#
loop_
_entity_poly.entity_id
_entity_poly.type
_entity_poly.pdbx_seq_one_letter_code
_entity_poly.pdbx_strand_id
1 'polypeptide(L)'
;GDVALTQMIPEFQTECVKEAEVRGVKLPSDWSVSTTLEEFRKATLDIRDTVLKTAASLRHNGVLTAVLANLWLDDSDTRDESAHLLCLLGGHFNLVLRSCHTGHRVPGSAMFSSALEQLGVTPKQAVWLDVDQEGVKAAEGTGMKAILVENLEAALEKLSDFTGVPAVGAVSQPLSCTPDQVSHGYISVKPGVRIHYVEMGSGPPVLLCHGFPESWYSWRYQIPALAAAGFRVLALDMKGYGESTAPPDIEEYSQEQICKDLITFLDKMAIPQVTLVGHDWGGAVVWNLARYFPERIRAVASLNTPLFSPDPTVPPSAKMKAIPIFDYQIYFQTPGVAESELEKDPERSFKIFFYSSSEKEKRPILSTAGVCARGGLFVGLPEQIPMSCMLTEADLQYYVSQYREKGFRGPLNWYRNMEANWKWTCSQHNGKILMPALMVTAGKDPVLLPALSNKMEDLIPNLSRGHIEESGHWTQMDKPAETNNILISWLIETHKKAGGVAMAPKL
;
A
#
# COMPACT_ATOMS: atom_id res chain seq x y z
N GLY A 1 32.29 -10.15 -30.15
CA GLY A 1 31.20 -10.01 -31.11
C GLY A 1 31.37 -10.84 -32.39
N ASP A 2 32.52 -11.51 -32.58
CA ASP A 2 32.83 -12.20 -33.85
C ASP A 2 32.40 -13.68 -33.83
N VAL A 3 31.92 -14.18 -32.69
CA VAL A 3 31.52 -15.59 -32.51
C VAL A 3 30.11 -15.64 -31.95
N ALA A 4 29.26 -16.45 -32.59
CA ALA A 4 27.88 -16.66 -32.16
C ALA A 4 27.82 -17.51 -30.86
N LEU A 5 26.73 -17.39 -30.11
CA LEU A 5 26.54 -18.05 -28.81
C LEU A 5 26.70 -19.59 -28.93
N THR A 6 26.08 -20.18 -29.93
CA THR A 6 26.13 -21.64 -30.16
C THR A 6 27.52 -22.15 -30.46
N GLN A 7 28.39 -21.34 -31.06
CA GLN A 7 29.80 -21.67 -31.33
C GLN A 7 30.66 -21.49 -30.07
N MET A 8 30.39 -20.51 -29.26
CA MET A 8 31.16 -20.17 -28.04
C MET A 8 30.94 -21.19 -26.90
N ILE A 9 29.74 -21.71 -26.74
CA ILE A 9 29.38 -22.58 -25.60
C ILE A 9 30.32 -23.81 -25.43
N PRO A 10 30.63 -24.59 -26.46
CA PRO A 10 31.50 -25.78 -26.30
C PRO A 10 32.92 -25.43 -25.89
N GLU A 11 33.48 -24.35 -26.43
CA GLU A 11 34.84 -23.89 -26.09
C GLU A 11 34.85 -23.37 -24.63
N PHE A 12 33.89 -22.56 -24.27
CA PHE A 12 33.76 -22.01 -22.93
C PHE A 12 33.51 -23.10 -21.87
N GLN A 13 32.68 -24.12 -22.18
CA GLN A 13 32.50 -25.30 -21.33
C GLN A 13 33.84 -26.01 -21.05
N THR A 14 34.65 -26.20 -22.08
CA THR A 14 35.96 -26.86 -21.96
C THR A 14 36.90 -26.05 -21.08
N GLU A 15 36.96 -24.76 -21.28
CA GLU A 15 37.81 -23.86 -20.49
C GLU A 15 37.36 -23.80 -19.01
N CYS A 16 36.04 -23.71 -18.73
CA CYS A 16 35.54 -23.72 -17.38
C CYS A 16 35.85 -25.01 -16.62
N VAL A 17 35.71 -26.17 -17.26
CA VAL A 17 36.08 -27.47 -16.65
C VAL A 17 37.56 -27.51 -16.32
N LYS A 18 38.41 -27.11 -17.27
CA LYS A 18 39.85 -27.08 -17.08
C LYS A 18 40.29 -26.15 -15.96
N GLU A 19 39.71 -24.96 -15.89
CA GLU A 19 39.99 -23.97 -14.85
C GLU A 19 39.51 -24.45 -13.46
N ALA A 20 38.35 -25.12 -13.40
CA ALA A 20 37.86 -25.74 -12.18
C ALA A 20 38.82 -26.83 -11.65
N GLU A 21 39.33 -27.66 -12.55
CA GLU A 21 40.34 -28.69 -12.20
C GLU A 21 41.63 -28.05 -11.66
N VAL A 22 42.11 -27.00 -12.34
CA VAL A 22 43.32 -26.27 -11.91
C VAL A 22 43.13 -25.66 -10.51
N ARG A 23 41.95 -25.15 -10.22
CA ARG A 23 41.60 -24.53 -8.92
C ARG A 23 41.15 -25.53 -7.87
N GLY A 24 41.04 -26.82 -8.20
CA GLY A 24 40.55 -27.86 -7.28
C GLY A 24 39.07 -27.70 -6.90
N VAL A 25 38.29 -27.04 -7.75
CA VAL A 25 36.86 -26.84 -7.58
C VAL A 25 36.09 -27.98 -8.23
N LYS A 26 35.27 -28.70 -7.47
CA LYS A 26 34.42 -29.76 -8.00
C LYS A 26 33.13 -29.17 -8.53
N LEU A 27 32.93 -29.21 -9.83
CA LEU A 27 31.66 -28.81 -10.46
C LEU A 27 30.54 -29.83 -10.17
N PRO A 28 29.26 -29.40 -9.98
CA PRO A 28 28.13 -30.32 -9.90
C PRO A 28 28.06 -31.23 -11.15
N SER A 29 27.56 -32.45 -10.98
CA SER A 29 27.46 -33.42 -12.07
C SER A 29 26.54 -33.04 -13.23
N ASP A 30 25.59 -32.18 -12.96
CA ASP A 30 24.58 -31.63 -13.87
C ASP A 30 24.89 -30.20 -14.35
N TRP A 31 26.06 -29.66 -13.94
CA TRP A 31 26.44 -28.30 -14.34
C TRP A 31 26.88 -28.27 -15.82
N SER A 32 26.35 -27.25 -16.52
CA SER A 32 26.84 -26.93 -17.86
C SER A 32 26.78 -25.41 -18.10
N VAL A 33 27.62 -24.93 -19.01
CA VAL A 33 27.58 -23.53 -19.45
C VAL A 33 26.19 -23.19 -20.04
N SER A 34 25.60 -24.11 -20.77
CA SER A 34 24.24 -23.90 -21.35
C SER A 34 23.20 -23.70 -20.28
N THR A 35 23.14 -24.51 -19.22
CA THR A 35 22.19 -24.38 -18.13
C THR A 35 22.39 -23.06 -17.36
N THR A 36 23.64 -22.71 -17.08
CA THR A 36 23.99 -21.46 -16.40
C THR A 36 23.60 -20.24 -17.23
N LEU A 37 23.82 -20.26 -18.54
CA LEU A 37 23.39 -19.17 -19.44
C LEU A 37 21.87 -19.07 -19.56
N GLU A 38 21.16 -20.18 -19.50
CA GLU A 38 19.71 -20.18 -19.53
C GLU A 38 19.11 -19.60 -18.23
N GLU A 39 19.68 -19.95 -17.07
CA GLU A 39 19.29 -19.33 -15.78
C GLU A 39 19.61 -17.82 -15.77
N PHE A 40 20.79 -17.43 -16.24
CA PHE A 40 21.17 -16.03 -16.37
C PHE A 40 20.22 -15.28 -17.30
N ARG A 41 19.84 -15.87 -18.44
CA ARG A 41 18.87 -15.27 -19.35
C ARG A 41 17.50 -15.10 -18.72
N LYS A 42 16.96 -16.11 -18.04
CA LYS A 42 15.69 -15.99 -17.30
C LYS A 42 15.73 -14.86 -16.28
N ALA A 43 16.83 -14.71 -15.56
CA ALA A 43 17.01 -13.62 -14.61
C ALA A 43 17.07 -12.24 -15.29
N THR A 44 17.65 -12.14 -16.51
CA THR A 44 17.73 -10.86 -17.25
C THR A 44 16.42 -10.46 -17.90
N LEU A 45 15.47 -11.38 -18.11
CA LEU A 45 14.13 -11.08 -18.62
C LEU A 45 13.22 -10.44 -17.57
N ASP A 46 13.53 -10.60 -16.29
CA ASP A 46 12.78 -10.00 -15.17
C ASP A 46 13.26 -8.57 -14.88
N ILE A 47 12.95 -7.66 -15.81
CA ILE A 47 13.24 -6.24 -15.59
C ILE A 47 12.21 -5.67 -14.62
N ARG A 48 12.69 -5.16 -13.49
CA ARG A 48 11.82 -4.53 -12.50
C ARG A 48 11.05 -3.36 -13.12
N ASP A 49 9.74 -3.40 -13.00
CA ASP A 49 8.79 -2.40 -13.49
C ASP A 49 9.17 -0.96 -13.04
N THR A 50 9.73 -0.83 -11.86
CA THR A 50 10.28 0.42 -11.31
C THR A 50 11.35 1.05 -12.21
N VAL A 51 12.25 0.24 -12.79
CA VAL A 51 13.31 0.74 -13.69
C VAL A 51 12.71 1.29 -14.99
N LEU A 52 11.75 0.57 -15.57
CA LEU A 52 11.08 0.99 -16.80
C LEU A 52 10.24 2.26 -16.59
N LYS A 53 9.52 2.35 -15.48
CA LYS A 53 8.76 3.55 -15.09
C LYS A 53 9.67 4.74 -14.84
N THR A 54 10.82 4.54 -14.19
CA THR A 54 11.82 5.60 -13.98
C THR A 54 12.38 6.09 -15.30
N ALA A 55 12.73 5.19 -16.21
CA ALA A 55 13.21 5.56 -17.55
C ALA A 55 12.16 6.38 -18.33
N ALA A 56 10.88 5.99 -18.25
CA ALA A 56 9.78 6.73 -18.88
C ALA A 56 9.61 8.13 -18.26
N SER A 57 9.68 8.27 -16.94
CA SER A 57 9.61 9.56 -16.24
C SER A 57 10.77 10.48 -16.62
N LEU A 58 11.99 9.97 -16.63
CA LEU A 58 13.18 10.72 -17.04
C LEU A 58 13.03 11.25 -18.47
N ARG A 59 12.62 10.40 -19.42
CA ARG A 59 12.38 10.78 -20.81
C ARG A 59 11.30 11.85 -20.95
N HIS A 60 10.21 11.72 -20.20
CA HIS A 60 9.13 12.72 -20.19
C HIS A 60 9.61 14.09 -19.73
N ASN A 61 10.60 14.12 -18.83
CA ASN A 61 11.24 15.34 -18.32
C ASN A 61 12.49 15.76 -19.14
N GLY A 62 12.69 15.23 -20.35
CA GLY A 62 13.76 15.62 -21.27
C GLY A 62 15.13 15.05 -20.93
N VAL A 63 15.22 14.09 -20.00
CA VAL A 63 16.47 13.39 -19.69
C VAL A 63 16.63 12.19 -20.61
N LEU A 64 17.76 12.13 -21.35
CA LEU A 64 18.07 10.99 -22.21
C LEU A 64 18.47 9.78 -21.39
N THR A 65 17.98 8.61 -21.79
CA THR A 65 18.21 7.36 -21.08
C THR A 65 18.85 6.32 -22.01
N ALA A 66 19.83 5.57 -21.50
CA ALA A 66 20.50 4.53 -22.28
C ALA A 66 20.72 3.24 -21.49
N VAL A 67 20.77 2.13 -22.21
CA VAL A 67 21.21 0.83 -21.70
C VAL A 67 22.45 0.40 -22.44
N LEU A 68 23.50 0.04 -21.70
CA LEU A 68 24.72 -0.56 -22.22
C LEU A 68 24.74 -2.02 -21.78
N ALA A 69 24.55 -2.94 -22.73
CA ALA A 69 24.40 -4.35 -22.42
C ALA A 69 25.55 -5.19 -22.98
N ASN A 70 26.16 -5.98 -22.12
CA ASN A 70 27.11 -7.00 -22.53
C ASN A 70 26.33 -8.23 -23.02
N LEU A 71 26.10 -8.33 -24.32
CA LEU A 71 25.31 -9.39 -24.95
C LEU A 71 26.11 -10.09 -26.02
N TRP A 72 25.84 -11.36 -26.23
CA TRP A 72 26.34 -12.18 -27.35
C TRP A 72 25.41 -12.07 -28.56
N LEU A 73 25.88 -12.49 -29.73
CA LEU A 73 25.03 -12.80 -30.87
C LEU A 73 24.29 -14.10 -30.57
N ASP A 74 23.00 -13.98 -30.27
CA ASP A 74 22.15 -15.12 -29.96
C ASP A 74 21.60 -15.74 -31.24
N ASP A 75 22.14 -16.89 -31.61
CA ASP A 75 21.74 -17.75 -32.74
C ASP A 75 21.04 -19.03 -32.27
N SER A 76 20.67 -19.10 -30.98
CA SER A 76 19.97 -20.23 -30.38
C SER A 76 18.49 -20.30 -30.76
N ASP A 77 17.86 -21.43 -30.48
CA ASP A 77 16.41 -21.62 -30.68
C ASP A 77 15.55 -20.72 -29.80
N THR A 78 16.14 -20.11 -28.75
CA THR A 78 15.46 -19.19 -27.83
C THR A 78 15.77 -17.71 -28.08
N ARG A 79 16.35 -17.39 -29.24
CA ARG A 79 16.69 -16.02 -29.70
C ARG A 79 15.50 -15.05 -29.69
N ASP A 80 14.27 -15.56 -29.82
CA ASP A 80 13.05 -14.74 -29.82
C ASP A 80 12.82 -14.08 -28.45
N GLU A 81 13.24 -14.71 -27.35
CA GLU A 81 13.19 -14.11 -26.00
C GLU A 81 14.17 -12.94 -25.87
N SER A 82 15.40 -13.12 -26.40
CA SER A 82 16.40 -12.04 -26.44
C SER A 82 15.92 -10.87 -27.33
N ALA A 83 15.26 -11.17 -28.44
CA ALA A 83 14.68 -10.16 -29.32
C ALA A 83 13.53 -9.42 -28.63
N HIS A 84 12.68 -10.10 -27.88
CA HIS A 84 11.60 -9.48 -27.10
C HIS A 84 12.15 -8.52 -26.04
N LEU A 85 13.16 -8.92 -25.30
CA LEU A 85 13.87 -8.05 -24.34
C LEU A 85 14.39 -6.77 -25.00
N LEU A 86 15.07 -6.92 -26.15
CA LEU A 86 15.61 -5.77 -26.86
C LEU A 86 14.54 -4.82 -27.40
N CYS A 87 13.41 -5.36 -27.86
CA CYS A 87 12.24 -4.56 -28.24
C CYS A 87 11.65 -3.79 -27.05
N LEU A 88 11.54 -4.46 -25.88
CA LEU A 88 11.07 -3.82 -24.65
C LEU A 88 12.01 -2.67 -24.25
N LEU A 89 13.32 -2.92 -24.19
CA LEU A 89 14.31 -1.89 -23.88
C LEU A 89 14.28 -0.72 -24.88
N GLY A 90 14.20 -1.02 -26.19
CA GLY A 90 14.13 -0.02 -27.24
C GLY A 90 12.87 0.86 -27.15
N GLY A 91 11.76 0.34 -26.60
CA GLY A 91 10.54 1.11 -26.33
C GLY A 91 10.68 2.07 -25.13
N HIS A 92 11.51 1.73 -24.15
CA HIS A 92 11.62 2.47 -22.89
C HIS A 92 12.85 3.39 -22.79
N PHE A 93 13.92 3.13 -23.55
CA PHE A 93 15.16 3.90 -23.51
C PHE A 93 15.44 4.61 -24.85
N ASN A 94 16.14 5.73 -24.81
CA ASN A 94 16.53 6.47 -26.00
C ASN A 94 17.62 5.76 -26.79
N LEU A 95 18.46 5.00 -26.10
CA LEU A 95 19.58 4.27 -26.71
C LEU A 95 19.77 2.91 -26.04
N VAL A 96 19.97 1.87 -26.83
CA VAL A 96 20.35 0.52 -26.36
C VAL A 96 21.59 0.09 -27.14
N LEU A 97 22.75 0.11 -26.48
CA LEU A 97 24.01 -0.36 -27.06
C LEU A 97 24.33 -1.78 -26.60
N ARG A 98 24.73 -2.63 -27.54
CA ARG A 98 25.08 -4.03 -27.30
C ARG A 98 26.54 -4.28 -27.64
N SER A 99 27.26 -4.94 -26.75
CA SER A 99 28.67 -5.26 -26.96
C SER A 99 28.94 -6.06 -28.24
N CYS A 100 28.03 -6.97 -28.61
CA CYS A 100 28.12 -7.76 -29.84
C CYS A 100 27.98 -6.91 -31.14
N HIS A 101 27.46 -5.70 -31.07
CA HIS A 101 27.36 -4.81 -32.23
C HIS A 101 28.42 -3.71 -32.24
N THR A 102 28.85 -3.26 -31.06
CA THR A 102 29.85 -2.19 -30.95
C THR A 102 31.30 -2.71 -31.00
N GLY A 103 31.51 -3.99 -30.74
CA GLY A 103 32.84 -4.54 -30.49
C GLY A 103 33.45 -4.12 -29.14
N HIS A 104 32.71 -3.38 -28.33
CA HIS A 104 33.13 -2.86 -27.02
C HIS A 104 32.19 -3.34 -25.94
N ARG A 105 32.68 -3.49 -24.73
CA ARG A 105 31.89 -3.94 -23.58
C ARG A 105 32.11 -3.07 -22.36
N VAL A 106 31.14 -3.04 -21.44
CA VAL A 106 31.31 -2.51 -20.09
C VAL A 106 32.20 -3.48 -19.28
N PRO A 107 33.18 -2.99 -18.50
CA PRO A 107 33.47 -1.62 -18.11
C PRO A 107 34.49 -0.87 -19.02
N GLY A 108 34.69 -1.27 -20.24
CA GLY A 108 35.61 -0.61 -21.17
C GLY A 108 35.17 0.82 -21.51
N SER A 109 36.10 1.78 -21.43
CA SER A 109 35.86 3.21 -21.69
C SER A 109 35.30 3.50 -23.09
N ALA A 110 35.66 2.67 -24.08
CA ALA A 110 35.16 2.82 -25.46
C ALA A 110 33.63 2.64 -25.57
N MET A 111 33.04 1.77 -24.73
CA MET A 111 31.57 1.59 -24.68
C MET A 111 30.88 2.82 -24.14
N PHE A 112 31.41 3.43 -23.09
CA PHE A 112 30.89 4.71 -22.54
C PHE A 112 31.04 5.85 -23.53
N SER A 113 32.21 5.98 -24.19
CA SER A 113 32.45 7.00 -25.19
C SER A 113 31.47 6.91 -26.36
N SER A 114 31.22 5.69 -26.85
CA SER A 114 30.24 5.45 -27.93
C SER A 114 28.81 5.85 -27.52
N ALA A 115 28.42 5.59 -26.27
CA ALA A 115 27.10 6.00 -25.78
C ALA A 115 26.96 7.53 -25.69
N LEU A 116 27.97 8.18 -25.12
CA LEU A 116 28.00 9.64 -24.96
C LEU A 116 27.97 10.35 -26.33
N GLU A 117 28.72 9.86 -27.30
CA GLU A 117 28.74 10.38 -28.67
C GLU A 117 27.38 10.26 -29.35
N GLN A 118 26.76 9.07 -29.27
CA GLN A 118 25.45 8.84 -29.90
C GLN A 118 24.32 9.64 -29.24
N LEU A 119 24.41 9.91 -27.94
CA LEU A 119 23.47 10.76 -27.23
C LEU A 119 23.76 12.25 -27.37
N GLY A 120 24.94 12.61 -27.91
CA GLY A 120 25.35 14.01 -28.06
C GLY A 120 25.59 14.74 -26.73
N VAL A 121 26.03 14.01 -25.69
CA VAL A 121 26.23 14.55 -24.33
C VAL A 121 27.69 14.41 -23.90
N THR A 122 28.10 15.30 -22.99
CA THR A 122 29.43 15.24 -22.37
C THR A 122 29.44 14.33 -21.14
N PRO A 123 30.59 13.75 -20.74
CA PRO A 123 30.66 12.92 -19.54
C PRO A 123 30.09 13.58 -18.28
N LYS A 124 30.31 14.88 -18.10
CA LYS A 124 29.83 15.64 -16.94
C LYS A 124 28.29 15.77 -16.87
N GLN A 125 27.61 15.54 -17.99
CA GLN A 125 26.15 15.58 -18.10
C GLN A 125 25.52 14.18 -17.93
N ALA A 126 26.34 13.14 -17.77
CA ALA A 126 25.89 11.76 -17.69
C ALA A 126 26.08 11.17 -16.30
N VAL A 127 25.15 10.29 -15.92
CA VAL A 127 25.18 9.50 -14.69
C VAL A 127 25.11 8.03 -15.06
N TRP A 128 26.04 7.23 -14.54
CA TRP A 128 26.07 5.77 -14.71
C TRP A 128 25.54 5.09 -13.45
N LEU A 129 24.65 4.10 -13.62
CA LEU A 129 24.19 3.21 -12.55
C LEU A 129 24.68 1.80 -12.82
N ASP A 130 25.33 1.18 -11.85
CA ASP A 130 25.85 -0.17 -11.95
C ASP A 130 25.78 -0.89 -10.60
N VAL A 131 25.61 -2.20 -10.64
CA VAL A 131 25.74 -3.10 -9.48
C VAL A 131 27.20 -3.52 -9.25
N ASP A 132 28.07 -3.31 -10.25
CA ASP A 132 29.48 -3.66 -10.21
C ASP A 132 30.36 -2.43 -9.92
N GLN A 133 31.19 -2.57 -8.88
CA GLN A 133 32.15 -1.55 -8.49
C GLN A 133 33.18 -1.23 -9.58
N GLU A 134 33.52 -2.19 -10.43
CA GLU A 134 34.45 -1.98 -11.56
C GLU A 134 33.80 -1.09 -12.62
N GLY A 135 32.51 -1.33 -12.92
CA GLY A 135 31.73 -0.48 -13.83
C GLY A 135 31.61 0.96 -13.33
N VAL A 136 31.37 1.13 -12.03
CA VAL A 136 31.30 2.44 -11.38
C VAL A 136 32.64 3.18 -11.53
N LYS A 137 33.77 2.57 -11.15
CA LYS A 137 35.10 3.17 -11.27
C LYS A 137 35.47 3.53 -12.71
N ALA A 138 35.12 2.66 -13.66
CA ALA A 138 35.39 2.91 -15.08
C ALA A 138 34.59 4.10 -15.62
N ALA A 139 33.33 4.25 -15.22
CA ALA A 139 32.51 5.39 -15.58
C ALA A 139 33.06 6.70 -14.99
N GLU A 140 33.46 6.69 -13.71
CA GLU A 140 34.11 7.84 -13.06
C GLU A 140 35.42 8.21 -13.77
N GLY A 141 36.19 7.21 -14.20
CA GLY A 141 37.41 7.40 -14.98
C GLY A 141 37.21 8.09 -16.33
N THR A 142 36.00 8.02 -16.90
CA THR A 142 35.63 8.78 -18.12
C THR A 142 35.10 10.20 -17.82
N GLY A 143 34.96 10.54 -16.55
CA GLY A 143 34.46 11.86 -16.09
C GLY A 143 32.95 11.92 -15.92
N MET A 144 32.24 10.79 -15.97
CA MET A 144 30.82 10.71 -15.60
C MET A 144 30.64 10.69 -14.09
N LYS A 145 29.47 11.03 -13.62
CA LYS A 145 29.02 10.64 -12.29
C LYS A 145 28.63 9.18 -12.28
N ALA A 146 28.83 8.46 -11.16
CA ALA A 146 28.42 7.09 -11.07
C ALA A 146 27.76 6.76 -9.73
N ILE A 147 26.83 5.81 -9.74
CA ILE A 147 26.06 5.36 -8.57
C ILE A 147 26.19 3.84 -8.51
N LEU A 148 26.76 3.33 -7.41
CA LEU A 148 26.72 1.90 -7.09
C LEU A 148 25.31 1.54 -6.59
N VAL A 149 24.70 0.57 -7.24
CA VAL A 149 23.33 0.10 -6.93
C VAL A 149 23.43 -1.09 -5.96
N GLU A 150 23.62 -0.81 -4.69
CA GLU A 150 23.51 -1.81 -3.61
C GLU A 150 22.04 -2.04 -3.23
N ASN A 151 21.26 -0.98 -3.27
CA ASN A 151 19.81 -0.96 -3.11
C ASN A 151 19.22 -0.07 -4.20
N LEU A 152 18.21 -0.57 -4.90
CA LEU A 152 17.62 0.13 -6.06
C LEU A 152 16.96 1.44 -5.65
N GLU A 153 16.18 1.46 -4.56
CA GLU A 153 15.46 2.65 -4.11
C GLU A 153 16.44 3.77 -3.75
N ALA A 154 17.47 3.47 -2.97
CA ALA A 154 18.50 4.44 -2.59
C ALA A 154 19.30 4.96 -3.80
N ALA A 155 19.54 4.11 -4.81
CA ALA A 155 20.21 4.52 -6.03
C ALA A 155 19.33 5.45 -6.88
N LEU A 156 18.03 5.19 -6.93
CA LEU A 156 17.06 6.04 -7.64
C LEU A 156 16.85 7.39 -6.94
N GLU A 157 16.91 7.45 -5.61
CA GLU A 157 16.92 8.73 -4.87
C GLU A 157 18.14 9.58 -5.26
N LYS A 158 19.35 8.99 -5.25
CA LYS A 158 20.56 9.67 -5.71
C LYS A 158 20.46 10.12 -7.16
N LEU A 159 19.85 9.30 -8.03
CA LEU A 159 19.61 9.68 -9.43
C LEU A 159 18.67 10.89 -9.53
N SER A 160 17.64 10.93 -8.69
CA SER A 160 16.73 12.08 -8.57
C SER A 160 17.48 13.36 -8.21
N ASP A 161 18.38 13.31 -7.24
CA ASP A 161 19.22 14.45 -6.84
C ASP A 161 20.11 14.97 -8.01
N PHE A 162 20.58 14.07 -8.85
CA PHE A 162 21.40 14.44 -10.00
C PHE A 162 20.60 15.00 -11.17
N THR A 163 19.42 14.48 -11.42
CA THR A 163 18.62 14.82 -12.60
C THR A 163 17.58 15.92 -12.31
N GLY A 164 17.26 16.17 -11.05
CA GLY A 164 16.12 17.00 -10.64
C GLY A 164 14.77 16.41 -11.00
N VAL A 165 14.74 15.17 -11.50
CA VAL A 165 13.52 14.43 -11.84
C VAL A 165 13.26 13.40 -10.76
N PRO A 166 12.10 13.45 -10.08
CA PRO A 166 11.77 12.46 -9.07
C PRO A 166 11.88 11.05 -9.64
N ALA A 167 12.67 10.19 -9.00
CA ALA A 167 12.75 8.80 -9.38
C ALA A 167 11.38 8.13 -9.18
N VAL A 168 10.93 7.35 -10.16
CA VAL A 168 9.70 6.55 -10.09
C VAL A 168 9.90 5.30 -9.21
N GLY A 169 10.65 5.46 -8.16
CA GLY A 169 10.97 4.43 -7.18
C GLY A 169 11.09 5.02 -5.78
N ALA A 170 11.40 6.32 -5.66
CA ALA A 170 10.82 7.12 -4.60
C ALA A 170 9.34 7.17 -4.97
N VAL A 171 8.51 6.43 -4.27
CA VAL A 171 7.07 6.51 -4.37
C VAL A 171 6.76 7.99 -4.24
N SER A 172 6.57 8.71 -5.35
CA SER A 172 5.90 10.01 -5.26
C SER A 172 4.60 9.64 -4.61
N GLN A 173 4.42 10.08 -3.36
CA GLN A 173 3.17 9.77 -2.66
C GLN A 173 2.03 10.07 -3.62
N PRO A 174 1.05 9.19 -3.75
CA PRO A 174 -0.09 9.47 -4.61
C PRO A 174 -0.63 10.84 -4.29
N LEU A 175 -1.20 11.50 -5.28
CA LEU A 175 -1.81 12.80 -5.08
C LEU A 175 -2.84 12.70 -3.94
N SER A 176 -2.70 13.53 -2.91
CA SER A 176 -3.70 13.68 -1.85
C SER A 176 -4.68 14.80 -2.21
N CYS A 177 -5.93 14.67 -1.80
CA CYS A 177 -6.88 15.77 -1.89
C CYS A 177 -6.92 16.58 -0.59
N THR A 178 -7.14 17.88 -0.73
CA THR A 178 -7.39 18.80 0.38
C THR A 178 -8.89 18.99 0.59
N PRO A 179 -9.34 19.50 1.76
CA PRO A 179 -10.78 19.67 2.02
C PRO A 179 -11.54 20.53 1.01
N ASP A 180 -10.88 21.50 0.39
CA ASP A 180 -11.45 22.37 -0.65
C ASP A 180 -11.52 21.73 -2.04
N GLN A 181 -10.89 20.60 -2.24
CA GLN A 181 -10.86 19.85 -3.52
C GLN A 181 -11.94 18.77 -3.62
N VAL A 182 -12.73 18.57 -2.59
CA VAL A 182 -13.83 17.58 -2.53
C VAL A 182 -15.17 18.27 -2.30
N SER A 183 -16.25 17.63 -2.72
CA SER A 183 -17.59 18.10 -2.40
C SER A 183 -18.00 17.61 -1.02
N HIS A 184 -18.51 18.50 -0.17
CA HIS A 184 -19.00 18.18 1.16
C HIS A 184 -20.52 18.02 1.16
N GLY A 185 -21.03 17.00 1.84
CA GLY A 185 -22.45 16.76 1.99
C GLY A 185 -22.83 16.27 3.38
N TYR A 186 -24.12 16.37 3.71
CA TYR A 186 -24.67 16.00 5.01
C TYR A 186 -25.98 15.27 4.85
N ILE A 187 -26.12 14.11 5.49
CA ILE A 187 -27.34 13.32 5.51
C ILE A 187 -27.84 13.15 6.93
N SER A 188 -29.05 13.64 7.22
CA SER A 188 -29.73 13.34 8.48
C SER A 188 -30.25 11.89 8.43
N VAL A 189 -29.65 11.00 9.17
CA VAL A 189 -30.02 9.57 9.19
C VAL A 189 -31.20 9.31 10.13
N LYS A 190 -31.32 10.12 11.19
CA LYS A 190 -32.47 10.16 12.11
C LYS A 190 -32.55 11.52 12.81
N PRO A 191 -33.60 11.82 13.57
CA PRO A 191 -33.69 13.09 14.32
C PRO A 191 -32.47 13.30 15.22
N GLY A 192 -31.82 14.45 15.07
CA GLY A 192 -30.62 14.81 15.86
C GLY A 192 -29.32 14.15 15.42
N VAL A 193 -29.32 13.26 14.42
CA VAL A 193 -28.10 12.60 13.94
C VAL A 193 -27.89 12.86 12.45
N ARG A 194 -26.82 13.54 12.13
CA ARG A 194 -26.39 13.89 10.78
C ARG A 194 -25.00 13.31 10.52
N ILE A 195 -24.83 12.68 9.37
CA ILE A 195 -23.54 12.15 8.88
C ILE A 195 -22.99 13.10 7.82
N HIS A 196 -21.77 13.55 8.03
CA HIS A 196 -20.99 14.28 7.04
C HIS A 196 -20.25 13.30 6.14
N TYR A 197 -20.15 13.65 4.87
CA TYR A 197 -19.33 12.91 3.91
C TYR A 197 -18.70 13.86 2.91
N VAL A 198 -17.61 13.41 2.31
CA VAL A 198 -17.02 14.04 1.13
C VAL A 198 -17.19 13.14 -0.08
N GLU A 199 -17.28 13.76 -1.25
CA GLU A 199 -17.54 13.07 -2.51
C GLU A 199 -16.60 13.56 -3.61
N MET A 200 -16.11 12.60 -4.43
CA MET A 200 -15.34 12.89 -5.63
C MET A 200 -15.57 11.80 -6.68
N GLY A 201 -15.53 12.18 -7.97
CA GLY A 201 -15.65 11.27 -9.09
C GLY A 201 -17.07 10.89 -9.46
N SER A 202 -17.21 9.96 -10.38
CA SER A 202 -18.48 9.47 -10.92
C SER A 202 -18.35 7.98 -11.29
N GLY A 203 -19.48 7.27 -11.35
CA GLY A 203 -19.51 5.84 -11.66
C GLY A 203 -20.07 5.01 -10.52
N PRO A 204 -19.70 3.72 -10.39
CA PRO A 204 -20.17 2.88 -9.30
C PRO A 204 -19.78 3.43 -7.93
N PRO A 205 -20.70 3.47 -6.95
CA PRO A 205 -20.42 4.05 -5.64
C PRO A 205 -19.50 3.16 -4.79
N VAL A 206 -18.49 3.80 -4.19
CA VAL A 206 -17.58 3.23 -3.20
C VAL A 206 -17.65 4.07 -1.94
N LEU A 207 -17.98 3.44 -0.81
CA LEU A 207 -18.08 4.09 0.50
C LEU A 207 -16.87 3.73 1.36
N LEU A 208 -16.17 4.75 1.84
CA LEU A 208 -14.96 4.62 2.65
C LEU A 208 -15.30 4.91 4.12
N CYS A 209 -15.01 3.95 5.01
CA CYS A 209 -15.27 4.02 6.44
C CYS A 209 -13.95 3.98 7.23
N HIS A 210 -13.61 5.07 7.90
CA HIS A 210 -12.39 5.18 8.71
C HIS A 210 -12.55 4.58 10.12
N GLY A 211 -11.45 4.50 10.86
CA GLY A 211 -11.39 4.01 12.24
C GLY A 211 -11.06 5.08 13.28
N PHE A 212 -10.45 4.64 14.39
CA PHE A 212 -10.08 5.47 15.53
C PHE A 212 -8.57 5.77 15.54
N PRO A 213 -8.15 6.99 15.84
CA PRO A 213 -8.88 8.26 15.91
C PRO A 213 -8.71 9.05 14.59
N GLU A 214 -9.51 8.72 13.61
CA GLU A 214 -9.33 9.23 12.24
C GLU A 214 -10.45 10.23 11.85
N SER A 215 -10.58 10.50 10.56
CA SER A 215 -11.66 11.21 9.88
C SER A 215 -11.71 10.78 8.42
N TRP A 216 -12.64 11.31 7.62
CA TRP A 216 -12.62 11.12 6.17
C TRP A 216 -11.25 11.43 5.55
N TYR A 217 -10.49 12.33 6.16
CA TYR A 217 -9.18 12.81 5.68
C TYR A 217 -8.09 11.74 5.68
N SER A 218 -8.28 10.66 6.43
CA SER A 218 -7.39 9.49 6.38
C SER A 218 -7.41 8.82 5.01
N TRP A 219 -8.45 9.04 4.21
CA TRP A 219 -8.61 8.54 2.85
C TRP A 219 -8.12 9.52 1.76
N ARG A 220 -7.48 10.64 2.13
CA ARG A 220 -7.07 11.72 1.21
C ARG A 220 -6.25 11.26 0.00
N TYR A 221 -5.50 10.16 0.09
CA TYR A 221 -4.75 9.57 -1.01
C TYR A 221 -5.59 8.59 -1.85
N GLN A 222 -6.61 7.96 -1.27
CA GLN A 222 -7.49 7.01 -1.96
C GLN A 222 -8.58 7.72 -2.75
N ILE A 223 -9.14 8.79 -2.21
CA ILE A 223 -10.24 9.53 -2.84
C ILE A 223 -9.93 9.92 -4.28
N PRO A 224 -8.86 10.68 -4.59
CA PRO A 224 -8.58 11.07 -5.97
C PRO A 224 -8.17 9.89 -6.85
N ALA A 225 -7.47 8.89 -6.30
CA ALA A 225 -7.02 7.73 -7.04
C ALA A 225 -8.19 6.84 -7.49
N LEU A 226 -9.15 6.58 -6.61
CA LEU A 226 -10.36 5.82 -6.91
C LEU A 226 -11.30 6.58 -7.84
N ALA A 227 -11.41 7.90 -7.67
CA ALA A 227 -12.17 8.77 -8.56
C ALA A 227 -11.61 8.75 -9.99
N ALA A 228 -10.27 8.84 -10.13
CA ALA A 228 -9.58 8.73 -11.42
C ALA A 228 -9.74 7.34 -12.04
N ALA A 229 -9.90 6.29 -11.23
CA ALA A 229 -10.18 4.92 -11.69
C ALA A 229 -11.64 4.70 -12.14
N GLY A 230 -12.50 5.73 -12.09
CA GLY A 230 -13.87 5.70 -12.59
C GLY A 230 -14.92 5.31 -11.55
N PHE A 231 -14.68 5.58 -10.28
CA PHE A 231 -15.61 5.33 -9.18
C PHE A 231 -16.17 6.66 -8.61
N ARG A 232 -17.42 6.61 -8.15
CA ARG A 232 -18.01 7.62 -7.29
C ARG A 232 -17.60 7.33 -5.86
N VAL A 233 -16.69 8.12 -5.31
CA VAL A 233 -16.09 7.90 -3.99
C VAL A 233 -16.79 8.75 -2.96
N LEU A 234 -17.27 8.12 -1.89
CA LEU A 234 -17.90 8.73 -0.74
C LEU A 234 -17.07 8.37 0.49
N ALA A 235 -16.45 9.33 1.16
CA ALA A 235 -15.69 9.09 2.39
C ALA A 235 -16.40 9.78 3.56
N LEU A 236 -16.71 9.00 4.60
CA LEU A 236 -17.49 9.47 5.73
C LEU A 236 -16.62 10.09 6.82
N ASP A 237 -17.13 11.08 7.52
CA ASP A 237 -16.87 11.20 8.95
C ASP A 237 -17.83 10.25 9.66
N MET A 238 -17.30 9.19 10.28
CA MET A 238 -18.12 8.24 11.00
C MET A 238 -18.82 8.95 12.20
N LYS A 239 -19.94 8.39 12.66
CA LYS A 239 -20.68 8.98 13.79
C LYS A 239 -19.75 9.25 14.99
N GLY A 240 -19.80 10.45 15.52
CA GLY A 240 -18.92 10.89 16.62
C GLY A 240 -17.65 11.60 16.18
N TYR A 241 -17.36 11.62 14.88
CA TYR A 241 -16.13 12.18 14.32
C TYR A 241 -16.40 13.41 13.45
N GLY A 242 -15.40 14.25 13.35
CA GLY A 242 -15.34 15.36 12.40
C GLY A 242 -16.61 16.22 12.40
N GLU A 243 -17.20 16.41 11.23
CA GLU A 243 -18.42 17.21 11.06
C GLU A 243 -19.72 16.41 11.25
N SER A 244 -19.64 15.08 11.45
CA SER A 244 -20.80 14.27 11.82
C SER A 244 -21.22 14.53 13.26
N THR A 245 -22.50 14.29 13.56
CA THR A 245 -23.02 14.45 14.92
C THR A 245 -22.33 13.48 15.88
N ALA A 246 -22.06 13.95 17.09
CA ALA A 246 -21.53 13.16 18.20
C ALA A 246 -22.56 13.08 19.34
N PRO A 247 -23.56 12.17 19.27
CA PRO A 247 -24.52 11.99 20.34
C PRO A 247 -23.79 11.61 21.65
N PRO A 248 -24.30 12.05 22.82
CA PRO A 248 -23.62 11.76 24.08
C PRO A 248 -23.78 10.32 24.57
N ASP A 249 -24.85 9.65 24.12
CA ASP A 249 -25.23 8.32 24.59
C ASP A 249 -24.34 7.23 24.00
N ILE A 250 -23.81 6.36 24.84
CA ILE A 250 -22.88 5.29 24.45
C ILE A 250 -23.53 4.33 23.46
N GLU A 251 -24.81 3.99 23.65
CA GLU A 251 -25.58 3.05 22.84
C GLU A 251 -25.70 3.46 21.38
N GLU A 252 -25.61 4.76 21.11
CA GLU A 252 -25.61 5.32 19.76
C GLU A 252 -24.43 4.83 18.89
N TYR A 253 -23.38 4.33 19.52
CA TYR A 253 -22.15 3.88 18.86
C TYR A 253 -22.03 2.35 18.82
N SER A 254 -23.11 1.60 19.13
CA SER A 254 -23.12 0.16 18.93
C SER A 254 -23.05 -0.18 17.43
N GLN A 255 -22.44 -1.32 17.10
CA GLN A 255 -22.31 -1.77 15.70
C GLN A 255 -23.68 -1.90 15.01
N GLU A 256 -24.69 -2.36 15.74
CA GLU A 256 -26.08 -2.43 15.25
C GLU A 256 -26.58 -1.03 14.83
N GLN A 257 -26.42 -0.04 15.71
CA GLN A 257 -26.89 1.31 15.48
C GLN A 257 -26.14 2.00 14.33
N ILE A 258 -24.81 1.83 14.29
CA ILE A 258 -23.98 2.37 13.20
C ILE A 258 -24.38 1.75 11.85
N CYS A 259 -24.55 0.42 11.79
CA CYS A 259 -24.99 -0.23 10.55
C CYS A 259 -26.36 0.26 10.08
N LYS A 260 -27.34 0.36 10.99
CA LYS A 260 -28.69 0.90 10.67
C LYS A 260 -28.64 2.34 10.15
N ASP A 261 -27.83 3.19 10.77
CA ASP A 261 -27.65 4.58 10.34
C ASP A 261 -27.02 4.63 8.93
N LEU A 262 -26.05 3.77 8.62
CA LEU A 262 -25.44 3.71 7.29
C LEU A 262 -26.39 3.14 6.22
N ILE A 263 -27.26 2.19 6.56
CA ILE A 263 -28.33 1.77 5.63
C ILE A 263 -29.27 2.94 5.34
N THR A 264 -29.67 3.70 6.36
CA THR A 264 -30.49 4.90 6.17
C THR A 264 -29.76 5.97 5.35
N PHE A 265 -28.43 6.12 5.53
CA PHE A 265 -27.62 7.00 4.70
C PHE A 265 -27.69 6.58 3.22
N LEU A 266 -27.51 5.30 2.92
CA LEU A 266 -27.61 4.77 1.55
C LEU A 266 -29.01 4.99 0.95
N ASP A 267 -30.08 4.80 1.73
CA ASP A 267 -31.46 5.03 1.29
C ASP A 267 -31.67 6.48 0.88
N LYS A 268 -31.23 7.41 1.70
CA LYS A 268 -31.36 8.85 1.45
C LYS A 268 -30.49 9.35 0.31
N MET A 269 -29.37 8.68 0.06
CA MET A 269 -28.51 8.93 -1.10
C MET A 269 -29.01 8.25 -2.38
N ALA A 270 -30.13 7.51 -2.32
CA ALA A 270 -30.66 6.70 -3.40
C ALA A 270 -29.61 5.72 -3.98
N ILE A 271 -28.79 5.14 -3.11
CA ILE A 271 -27.78 4.15 -3.45
C ILE A 271 -28.34 2.76 -3.10
N PRO A 272 -28.80 1.96 -4.09
CA PRO A 272 -29.38 0.64 -3.82
C PRO A 272 -28.34 -0.38 -3.36
N GLN A 273 -27.16 -0.33 -3.95
CA GLN A 273 -26.01 -1.16 -3.59
C GLN A 273 -24.72 -0.35 -3.66
N VAL A 274 -23.81 -0.64 -2.73
CA VAL A 274 -22.52 0.06 -2.60
C VAL A 274 -21.38 -0.93 -2.46
N THR A 275 -20.18 -0.60 -2.94
CA THR A 275 -18.95 -1.28 -2.55
C THR A 275 -18.38 -0.59 -1.32
N LEU A 276 -18.06 -1.37 -0.29
CA LEU A 276 -17.54 -0.86 0.98
C LEU A 276 -16.03 -1.04 1.07
N VAL A 277 -15.35 -0.05 1.63
CA VAL A 277 -13.94 -0.16 2.05
C VAL A 277 -13.84 0.39 3.47
N GLY A 278 -13.32 -0.41 4.40
CA GLY A 278 -13.15 -0.01 5.80
C GLY A 278 -11.74 -0.19 6.31
N HIS A 279 -11.38 0.59 7.32
CA HIS A 279 -10.13 0.47 8.07
C HIS A 279 -10.43 0.53 9.56
N ASP A 280 -9.70 -0.25 10.38
CA ASP A 280 -9.85 -0.30 11.84
C ASP A 280 -11.32 -0.53 12.26
N TRP A 281 -11.96 0.35 13.05
CA TRP A 281 -13.39 0.26 13.38
C TRP A 281 -14.28 0.30 12.13
N GLY A 282 -13.91 1.07 11.11
CA GLY A 282 -14.58 1.07 9.82
C GLY A 282 -14.54 -0.30 9.14
N GLY A 283 -13.45 -1.05 9.32
CA GLY A 283 -13.34 -2.44 8.87
C GLY A 283 -14.35 -3.37 9.57
N ALA A 284 -14.53 -3.22 10.88
CA ALA A 284 -15.56 -3.97 11.61
C ALA A 284 -16.98 -3.67 11.10
N VAL A 285 -17.27 -2.39 10.84
CA VAL A 285 -18.56 -1.95 10.30
C VAL A 285 -18.84 -2.54 8.93
N VAL A 286 -17.87 -2.48 8.00
CA VAL A 286 -18.08 -2.98 6.64
C VAL A 286 -18.29 -4.51 6.60
N TRP A 287 -17.62 -5.25 7.48
CA TRP A 287 -17.87 -6.69 7.62
C TRP A 287 -19.27 -6.98 8.15
N ASN A 288 -19.75 -6.24 9.15
CA ASN A 288 -21.10 -6.38 9.69
C ASN A 288 -22.16 -6.01 8.65
N LEU A 289 -21.97 -4.92 7.89
CA LEU A 289 -22.86 -4.55 6.79
C LEU A 289 -22.93 -5.66 5.73
N ALA A 290 -21.77 -6.19 5.30
CA ALA A 290 -21.72 -7.25 4.32
C ALA A 290 -22.41 -8.55 4.79
N ARG A 291 -22.33 -8.85 6.08
CA ARG A 291 -22.90 -10.07 6.66
C ARG A 291 -24.40 -9.96 6.94
N TYR A 292 -24.86 -8.80 7.44
CA TYR A 292 -26.22 -8.65 7.96
C TYR A 292 -27.16 -7.87 7.04
N PHE A 293 -26.60 -7.18 6.03
CA PHE A 293 -27.35 -6.45 5.00
C PHE A 293 -26.82 -6.74 3.59
N PRO A 294 -26.66 -8.05 3.24
CA PRO A 294 -25.95 -8.44 2.01
C PRO A 294 -26.59 -7.90 0.73
N GLU A 295 -27.92 -7.65 0.73
CA GLU A 295 -28.67 -7.12 -0.41
C GLU A 295 -28.25 -5.67 -0.76
N ARG A 296 -27.65 -4.96 0.19
CA ARG A 296 -27.21 -3.56 0.03
C ARG A 296 -25.73 -3.45 -0.37
N ILE A 297 -25.01 -4.57 -0.29
CA ILE A 297 -23.55 -4.57 -0.45
C ILE A 297 -23.17 -5.36 -1.70
N ARG A 298 -22.57 -4.66 -2.66
CA ARG A 298 -22.06 -5.25 -3.90
C ARG A 298 -20.76 -6.02 -3.68
N ALA A 299 -19.85 -5.43 -2.93
CA ALA A 299 -18.55 -5.99 -2.59
C ALA A 299 -18.01 -5.31 -1.33
N VAL A 300 -17.08 -5.94 -0.63
CA VAL A 300 -16.52 -5.42 0.63
C VAL A 300 -15.02 -5.60 0.69
N ALA A 301 -14.30 -4.56 1.11
CA ALA A 301 -12.87 -4.60 1.40
C ALA A 301 -12.60 -4.10 2.81
N SER A 302 -11.63 -4.71 3.48
CA SER A 302 -11.14 -4.22 4.78
C SER A 302 -9.63 -4.15 4.78
N LEU A 303 -9.11 -3.03 5.27
CA LEU A 303 -7.71 -2.83 5.58
C LEU A 303 -7.49 -3.15 7.06
N ASN A 304 -6.52 -3.98 7.37
CA ASN A 304 -6.06 -4.42 8.68
C ASN A 304 -7.06 -5.25 9.49
N THR A 305 -8.33 -4.85 9.56
CA THR A 305 -9.35 -5.48 10.41
C THR A 305 -9.93 -6.72 9.78
N PRO A 306 -9.74 -7.91 10.38
CA PRO A 306 -10.35 -9.14 9.88
C PRO A 306 -11.83 -9.25 10.27
N LEU A 307 -12.53 -10.17 9.62
CA LEU A 307 -13.86 -10.59 10.06
C LEU A 307 -13.73 -11.45 11.31
N PHE A 308 -14.26 -10.96 12.42
CA PHE A 308 -14.38 -11.75 13.65
C PHE A 308 -15.72 -12.50 13.70
N SER A 309 -15.66 -13.79 14.02
CA SER A 309 -16.86 -14.52 14.33
C SER A 309 -17.20 -14.41 15.83
N PRO A 310 -18.46 -14.15 16.18
CA PRO A 310 -18.86 -14.15 17.57
C PRO A 310 -18.78 -15.59 18.12
N ASP A 311 -18.34 -15.70 19.36
CA ASP A 311 -18.38 -16.94 20.14
C ASP A 311 -19.38 -16.74 21.27
N PRO A 312 -20.55 -17.38 21.20
CA PRO A 312 -21.60 -17.19 22.19
C PRO A 312 -21.24 -17.72 23.59
N THR A 313 -20.18 -18.53 23.70
CA THR A 313 -19.74 -19.14 24.95
C THR A 313 -18.74 -18.29 25.72
N VAL A 314 -18.08 -17.33 25.07
CA VAL A 314 -17.02 -16.52 25.67
C VAL A 314 -17.39 -15.04 25.61
N PRO A 315 -17.66 -14.38 26.75
CA PRO A 315 -17.94 -12.95 26.78
C PRO A 315 -16.75 -12.13 26.27
N PRO A 316 -16.99 -10.99 25.60
CA PRO A 316 -15.93 -10.18 25.02
C PRO A 316 -14.94 -9.64 26.08
N SER A 317 -15.42 -9.36 27.29
CA SER A 317 -14.56 -8.91 28.41
C SER A 317 -13.51 -9.95 28.81
N ALA A 318 -13.84 -11.25 28.72
CA ALA A 318 -12.89 -12.33 29.01
C ALA A 318 -11.85 -12.45 27.88
N LYS A 319 -12.27 -12.34 26.61
CA LYS A 319 -11.35 -12.33 25.46
C LYS A 319 -10.34 -11.18 25.54
N MET A 320 -10.81 -9.98 25.86
CA MET A 320 -9.93 -8.81 25.95
C MET A 320 -8.89 -8.93 27.03
N LYS A 321 -9.27 -9.41 28.22
CA LYS A 321 -8.35 -9.65 29.33
C LYS A 321 -7.29 -10.71 29.01
N ALA A 322 -7.59 -11.64 28.10
CA ALA A 322 -6.67 -12.69 27.69
C ALA A 322 -5.63 -12.25 26.66
N ILE A 323 -5.81 -11.09 26.02
CA ILE A 323 -4.94 -10.61 24.95
C ILE A 323 -4.28 -9.29 25.35
N PRO A 324 -3.00 -9.31 25.78
CA PRO A 324 -2.33 -8.13 26.35
C PRO A 324 -2.36 -6.88 25.49
N ILE A 325 -2.30 -7.01 24.16
CA ILE A 325 -2.31 -5.87 23.23
C ILE A 325 -3.64 -5.12 23.20
N PHE A 326 -4.73 -5.70 23.76
CA PHE A 326 -6.04 -5.06 23.85
C PHE A 326 -6.30 -4.39 25.23
N ASP A 327 -5.31 -4.30 26.10
CA ASP A 327 -5.46 -3.67 27.42
C ASP A 327 -5.89 -2.19 27.31
N TYR A 328 -5.48 -1.48 26.25
CA TYR A 328 -5.94 -0.12 25.98
C TYR A 328 -7.47 -0.04 25.82
N GLN A 329 -8.12 -1.07 25.30
CA GLN A 329 -9.58 -1.09 25.16
C GLN A 329 -10.27 -1.21 26.54
N ILE A 330 -9.64 -1.87 27.50
CA ILE A 330 -10.11 -1.90 28.89
C ILE A 330 -9.97 -0.50 29.52
N TYR A 331 -8.85 0.16 29.30
CA TYR A 331 -8.62 1.53 29.75
C TYR A 331 -9.67 2.52 29.17
N PHE A 332 -10.13 2.30 27.95
CA PHE A 332 -11.14 3.16 27.30
C PHE A 332 -12.56 2.98 27.83
N GLN A 333 -12.84 1.95 28.66
CA GLN A 333 -14.21 1.66 29.09
C GLN A 333 -14.79 2.72 30.02
N THR A 334 -14.01 3.34 30.87
CA THR A 334 -14.51 4.31 31.85
C THR A 334 -14.62 5.70 31.20
N PRO A 335 -15.84 6.25 31.04
CA PRO A 335 -16.02 7.58 30.49
C PRO A 335 -15.24 8.65 31.26
N GLY A 336 -14.61 9.56 30.53
CA GLY A 336 -13.84 10.67 31.07
C GLY A 336 -12.37 10.37 31.35
N VAL A 337 -11.98 9.11 31.49
CA VAL A 337 -10.60 8.74 31.83
C VAL A 337 -9.66 8.94 30.63
N ALA A 338 -9.91 8.26 29.55
CA ALA A 338 -9.12 8.41 28.33
C ALA A 338 -9.31 9.79 27.68
N GLU A 339 -10.52 10.34 27.73
CA GLU A 339 -10.79 11.70 27.25
C GLU A 339 -9.85 12.72 27.91
N SER A 340 -9.70 12.66 29.23
CA SER A 340 -8.83 13.59 29.98
C SER A 340 -7.36 13.52 29.58
N GLU A 341 -6.89 12.34 29.17
CA GLU A 341 -5.52 12.15 28.70
C GLU A 341 -5.36 12.65 27.26
N LEU A 342 -6.27 12.24 26.35
CA LEU A 342 -6.17 12.53 24.93
C LEU A 342 -6.45 14.00 24.59
N GLU A 343 -7.36 14.63 25.31
CA GLU A 343 -7.79 16.01 25.10
C GLU A 343 -6.88 17.04 25.76
N LYS A 344 -5.96 16.61 26.64
CA LYS A 344 -5.00 17.51 27.28
C LYS A 344 -4.11 18.22 26.28
N ASP A 345 -3.68 17.52 25.24
CA ASP A 345 -2.91 18.04 24.11
C ASP A 345 -3.24 17.22 22.87
N PRO A 346 -4.27 17.60 22.11
CA PRO A 346 -4.67 16.87 20.90
C PRO A 346 -3.58 16.78 19.83
N GLU A 347 -2.74 17.80 19.70
CA GLU A 347 -1.63 17.78 18.74
C GLU A 347 -0.61 16.69 19.10
N ARG A 348 -0.22 16.63 20.38
CA ARG A 348 0.65 15.58 20.88
C ARG A 348 0.00 14.20 20.73
N SER A 349 -1.31 14.09 20.98
CA SER A 349 -2.05 12.84 20.84
C SER A 349 -1.97 12.29 19.41
N PHE A 350 -2.20 13.13 18.39
CA PHE A 350 -2.08 12.73 17.00
C PHE A 350 -0.65 12.42 16.58
N LYS A 351 0.35 13.15 17.09
CA LYS A 351 1.77 12.82 16.88
C LYS A 351 2.14 11.46 17.46
N ILE A 352 1.51 11.05 18.56
CA ILE A 352 1.71 9.72 19.18
C ILE A 352 1.02 8.63 18.35
N PHE A 353 -0.22 8.84 17.95
CA PHE A 353 -0.99 7.84 17.20
C PHE A 353 -0.44 7.63 15.78
N PHE A 354 -0.25 8.72 15.03
CA PHE A 354 0.11 8.65 13.62
C PHE A 354 1.62 8.60 13.43
N TYR A 355 2.14 7.42 13.15
CA TYR A 355 3.53 7.23 12.76
C TYR A 355 3.65 6.14 11.71
N SER A 356 4.63 6.31 10.81
CA SER A 356 4.98 5.31 9.82
C SER A 356 5.71 4.12 10.44
N SER A 357 5.47 2.94 9.92
CA SER A 357 6.23 1.74 10.29
C SER A 357 7.74 1.90 10.11
N SER A 358 8.18 2.70 9.15
CA SER A 358 9.59 3.02 8.88
C SER A 358 10.27 3.86 9.97
N GLU A 359 9.49 4.47 10.86
CA GLU A 359 10.00 5.34 11.93
C GLU A 359 10.19 4.64 13.28
N LYS A 360 9.84 3.35 13.39
CA LYS A 360 9.83 2.61 14.67
C LYS A 360 11.14 2.69 15.46
N GLU A 361 12.28 2.69 14.78
CA GLU A 361 13.59 2.75 15.43
C GLU A 361 14.01 4.18 15.83
N LYS A 362 13.32 5.19 15.35
CA LYS A 362 13.71 6.61 15.49
C LYS A 362 12.83 7.41 16.44
N ARG A 363 11.80 6.79 17.00
CA ARG A 363 10.82 7.48 17.86
C ARG A 363 10.29 6.61 18.98
N PRO A 364 9.76 7.22 20.07
CA PRO A 364 9.03 6.50 21.10
C PRO A 364 7.78 5.86 20.50
N ILE A 365 7.55 4.58 20.82
CA ILE A 365 6.43 3.81 20.30
C ILE A 365 5.36 3.69 21.37
N LEU A 366 4.11 3.92 20.99
CA LEU A 366 2.95 3.67 21.81
C LEU A 366 2.79 2.16 22.06
N SER A 367 2.78 1.75 23.32
CA SER A 367 2.41 0.39 23.70
C SER A 367 0.94 0.32 24.09
N THR A 368 0.19 -0.54 23.43
CA THR A 368 -1.23 -0.80 23.72
C THR A 368 -1.41 -1.82 24.86
N ALA A 369 -0.34 -2.55 25.22
CA ALA A 369 -0.32 -3.46 26.35
C ALA A 369 0.07 -2.76 27.66
N GLY A 370 -0.44 -3.24 28.79
CA GLY A 370 -0.09 -2.73 30.12
C GLY A 370 -0.56 -1.31 30.43
N VAL A 371 -1.52 -0.79 29.68
CA VAL A 371 -2.05 0.58 29.83
C VAL A 371 -2.70 0.79 31.18
N CYS A 372 -3.54 -0.15 31.62
CA CYS A 372 -4.21 -0.08 32.92
C CYS A 372 -3.21 -0.13 34.08
N ALA A 373 -2.20 -0.98 33.97
CA ALA A 373 -1.17 -1.15 35.04
C ALA A 373 -0.29 0.10 35.18
N ARG A 374 0.06 0.80 34.09
CA ARG A 374 0.85 2.03 34.15
C ARG A 374 0.02 3.29 34.37
N GLY A 375 -1.32 3.18 34.37
CA GLY A 375 -2.24 4.27 34.70
C GLY A 375 -2.55 5.24 33.55
N GLY A 376 -2.27 4.89 32.29
CA GLY A 376 -2.61 5.70 31.14
C GLY A 376 -1.98 5.22 29.84
N LEU A 377 -2.54 5.65 28.73
CA LEU A 377 -2.09 5.26 27.39
C LEU A 377 -0.72 5.87 27.06
N PHE A 378 -0.50 7.13 27.43
CA PHE A 378 0.69 7.92 27.10
C PHE A 378 1.73 7.97 28.24
N VAL A 379 1.48 7.29 29.34
CA VAL A 379 2.41 7.24 30.47
C VAL A 379 3.74 6.62 30.03
N GLY A 380 4.85 7.30 30.34
CA GLY A 380 6.20 6.91 29.96
C GLY A 380 6.66 7.41 28.58
N LEU A 381 5.79 8.05 27.81
CA LEU A 381 6.20 8.72 26.56
C LEU A 381 6.74 10.13 26.85
N PRO A 382 7.76 10.59 26.08
CA PRO A 382 8.32 11.93 26.25
C PRO A 382 7.28 13.01 26.00
N GLU A 383 7.50 14.18 26.55
CA GLU A 383 6.61 15.34 26.37
C GLU A 383 6.61 15.81 24.93
N GLN A 384 7.77 15.86 24.30
CA GLN A 384 7.90 16.21 22.89
C GLN A 384 7.95 14.95 22.03
N ILE A 385 7.02 14.87 21.07
CA ILE A 385 6.92 13.80 20.09
C ILE A 385 7.24 14.37 18.70
N PRO A 386 8.18 13.77 17.94
CA PRO A 386 8.45 14.21 16.58
C PRO A 386 7.24 13.97 15.68
N MET A 387 7.02 14.85 14.71
CA MET A 387 6.01 14.65 13.68
C MET A 387 6.40 13.47 12.78
N SER A 388 5.41 12.70 12.36
CA SER A 388 5.62 11.60 11.44
C SER A 388 5.80 12.08 10.00
N CYS A 389 6.59 11.33 9.21
CA CYS A 389 6.71 11.54 7.77
C CYS A 389 5.39 11.30 6.99
N MET A 390 4.39 10.66 7.61
CA MET A 390 3.04 10.50 7.02
C MET A 390 2.21 11.79 7.01
N LEU A 391 2.59 12.80 7.78
CA LEU A 391 1.83 14.02 7.98
C LEU A 391 2.66 15.24 7.61
N THR A 392 2.05 16.17 6.89
CA THR A 392 2.50 17.55 6.87
C THR A 392 1.97 18.30 8.10
N GLU A 393 2.50 19.49 8.38
CA GLU A 393 1.95 20.34 9.43
C GLU A 393 0.47 20.66 9.19
N ALA A 394 0.09 20.90 7.95
CA ALA A 394 -1.30 21.15 7.57
C ALA A 394 -2.21 19.94 7.84
N ASP A 395 -1.74 18.72 7.56
CA ASP A 395 -2.48 17.49 7.86
C ASP A 395 -2.72 17.35 9.37
N LEU A 396 -1.67 17.55 10.17
CA LEU A 396 -1.76 17.48 11.63
C LEU A 396 -2.78 18.49 12.17
N GLN A 397 -2.68 19.75 11.73
CA GLN A 397 -3.60 20.80 12.16
C GLN A 397 -5.04 20.55 11.70
N TYR A 398 -5.24 19.89 10.55
CA TYR A 398 -6.57 19.46 10.13
C TYR A 398 -7.16 18.44 11.11
N TYR A 399 -6.43 17.37 11.47
CA TYR A 399 -6.91 16.41 12.48
C TYR A 399 -7.19 17.08 13.81
N VAL A 400 -6.29 17.93 14.31
CA VAL A 400 -6.49 18.68 15.56
C VAL A 400 -7.78 19.51 15.50
N SER A 401 -8.04 20.20 14.38
CA SER A 401 -9.25 21.01 14.21
C SER A 401 -10.54 20.18 14.28
N GLN A 402 -10.52 18.95 13.72
CA GLN A 402 -11.68 18.06 13.70
C GLN A 402 -12.08 17.57 15.10
N TYR A 403 -11.16 17.57 16.05
CA TYR A 403 -11.40 17.10 17.43
C TYR A 403 -11.51 18.24 18.45
N ARG A 404 -11.22 19.48 18.06
CA ARG A 404 -11.16 20.62 18.98
C ARG A 404 -12.47 20.88 19.71
N GLU A 405 -13.60 20.78 19.03
CA GLU A 405 -14.92 21.12 19.60
C GLU A 405 -15.59 19.92 20.30
N LYS A 406 -15.49 18.73 19.69
CA LYS A 406 -16.23 17.54 20.14
C LYS A 406 -15.43 16.60 21.00
N GLY A 407 -14.09 16.76 21.02
CA GLY A 407 -13.19 15.91 21.76
C GLY A 407 -13.18 14.46 21.30
N PHE A 408 -12.77 13.58 22.19
CA PHE A 408 -12.63 12.14 21.94
C PHE A 408 -13.80 11.31 22.48
N ARG A 409 -14.80 11.89 23.12
CA ARG A 409 -15.89 11.13 23.73
C ARG A 409 -16.67 10.28 22.73
N GLY A 410 -17.13 10.87 21.64
CA GLY A 410 -17.82 10.14 20.57
C GLY A 410 -16.97 9.00 20.02
N PRO A 411 -15.73 9.27 19.57
CA PRO A 411 -14.77 8.25 19.14
C PRO A 411 -14.54 7.12 20.17
N LEU A 412 -14.36 7.45 21.45
CA LEU A 412 -14.14 6.46 22.51
C LEU A 412 -15.39 5.61 22.81
N ASN A 413 -16.58 6.15 22.59
CA ASN A 413 -17.83 5.40 22.75
C ASN A 413 -17.94 4.18 21.83
N TRP A 414 -17.22 4.15 20.71
CA TRP A 414 -17.12 2.97 19.83
C TRP A 414 -16.57 1.75 20.57
N TYR A 415 -15.69 1.95 21.55
CA TYR A 415 -15.10 0.89 22.36
C TYR A 415 -15.99 0.45 23.53
N ARG A 416 -17.04 1.22 23.86
CA ARG A 416 -17.87 1.04 25.06
C ARG A 416 -19.14 0.22 24.83
N ASN A 417 -19.28 -0.41 23.65
CA ASN A 417 -20.44 -1.20 23.25
C ASN A 417 -20.14 -2.70 23.05
N MET A 418 -19.05 -3.19 23.63
CA MET A 418 -18.58 -4.56 23.34
C MET A 418 -19.59 -5.64 23.66
N GLU A 419 -20.28 -5.55 24.81
CA GLU A 419 -21.27 -6.52 25.19
C GLU A 419 -22.53 -6.42 24.33
N ALA A 420 -22.98 -5.21 24.02
CA ALA A 420 -24.09 -4.99 23.10
C ALA A 420 -23.79 -5.51 21.70
N ASN A 421 -22.60 -5.24 21.19
CA ASN A 421 -22.13 -5.73 19.90
C ASN A 421 -22.07 -7.26 19.86
N TRP A 422 -21.54 -7.88 20.91
CA TRP A 422 -21.47 -9.33 21.02
C TRP A 422 -22.87 -9.98 21.06
N LYS A 423 -23.78 -9.46 21.89
CA LYS A 423 -25.17 -9.92 21.95
C LYS A 423 -25.86 -9.81 20.59
N TRP A 424 -25.70 -8.67 19.95
CA TRP A 424 -26.28 -8.43 18.62
C TRP A 424 -25.72 -9.41 17.60
N THR A 425 -24.42 -9.54 17.47
CA THR A 425 -23.80 -10.45 16.49
C THR A 425 -24.12 -11.92 16.76
N CYS A 426 -24.22 -12.32 18.04
CA CYS A 426 -24.66 -13.70 18.41
C CYS A 426 -26.14 -13.96 18.08
N SER A 427 -26.99 -12.93 18.11
CA SER A 427 -28.41 -13.05 17.81
C SER A 427 -28.71 -13.11 16.31
N GLN A 428 -27.76 -12.70 15.47
CA GLN A 428 -27.93 -12.66 14.02
C GLN A 428 -27.65 -14.03 13.37
N HIS A 429 -28.20 -14.21 12.17
CA HIS A 429 -27.83 -15.36 11.35
C HIS A 429 -26.39 -15.15 10.80
N ASN A 430 -25.44 -15.87 11.37
CA ASN A 430 -24.02 -15.76 11.02
C ASN A 430 -23.68 -16.60 9.77
N GLY A 431 -24.34 -16.27 8.65
CA GLY A 431 -24.06 -16.88 7.34
C GLY A 431 -22.72 -16.50 6.75
N LYS A 432 -22.38 -17.16 5.64
CA LYS A 432 -21.18 -16.80 4.86
C LYS A 432 -21.41 -15.50 4.11
N ILE A 433 -20.34 -14.74 3.93
CA ILE A 433 -20.30 -13.57 3.04
C ILE A 433 -20.02 -14.09 1.63
N LEU A 434 -21.00 -13.98 0.73
CA LEU A 434 -20.94 -14.58 -0.61
C LEU A 434 -20.55 -13.58 -1.71
N MET A 435 -20.66 -12.27 -1.45
CA MET A 435 -20.20 -11.24 -2.39
C MET A 435 -18.68 -11.23 -2.47
N PRO A 436 -18.10 -10.65 -3.55
CA PRO A 436 -16.65 -10.44 -3.64
C PRO A 436 -16.12 -9.67 -2.43
N ALA A 437 -15.06 -10.17 -1.83
CA ALA A 437 -14.46 -9.57 -0.65
C ALA A 437 -12.95 -9.48 -0.78
N LEU A 438 -12.35 -8.46 -0.15
CA LEU A 438 -10.91 -8.26 -0.09
C LEU A 438 -10.47 -8.04 1.37
N MET A 439 -9.49 -8.80 1.81
CA MET A 439 -8.77 -8.55 3.07
C MET A 439 -7.34 -8.11 2.77
N VAL A 440 -6.98 -6.89 3.18
CA VAL A 440 -5.61 -6.37 3.06
C VAL A 440 -4.97 -6.37 4.45
N THR A 441 -3.88 -7.10 4.60
CA THR A 441 -3.12 -7.18 5.84
C THR A 441 -1.86 -6.30 5.79
N ALA A 442 -1.47 -5.77 6.94
CA ALA A 442 -0.28 -4.93 7.12
C ALA A 442 0.74 -5.64 8.00
N GLY A 443 1.94 -5.91 7.45
CA GLY A 443 2.96 -6.74 8.12
C GLY A 443 3.49 -6.17 9.42
N LYS A 444 3.48 -4.84 9.59
CA LYS A 444 3.99 -4.13 10.75
C LYS A 444 2.91 -3.58 11.69
N ASP A 445 1.63 -3.90 11.47
CA ASP A 445 0.55 -3.50 12.39
C ASP A 445 0.77 -4.16 13.77
N PRO A 446 0.93 -3.40 14.86
CA PRO A 446 1.20 -3.95 16.18
C PRO A 446 -0.05 -4.47 16.89
N VAL A 447 -1.25 -4.17 16.40
CA VAL A 447 -2.54 -4.48 17.02
C VAL A 447 -3.34 -5.46 16.19
N LEU A 448 -3.56 -5.15 14.92
CA LEU A 448 -4.31 -5.99 13.98
C LEU A 448 -3.34 -6.87 13.18
N LEU A 449 -2.77 -7.85 13.88
CA LEU A 449 -1.77 -8.76 13.33
C LEU A 449 -2.32 -9.51 12.11
N PRO A 450 -1.54 -9.71 11.03
CA PRO A 450 -1.98 -10.46 9.84
C PRO A 450 -2.57 -11.85 10.15
N ALA A 451 -2.02 -12.51 11.16
CA ALA A 451 -2.46 -13.84 11.60
C ALA A 451 -3.93 -13.87 12.09
N LEU A 452 -4.49 -12.74 12.54
CA LEU A 452 -5.89 -12.65 12.95
C LEU A 452 -6.86 -12.86 11.79
N SER A 453 -6.41 -12.70 10.54
CA SER A 453 -7.19 -12.93 9.32
C SER A 453 -7.15 -14.38 8.80
N ASN A 454 -6.42 -15.26 9.48
CA ASN A 454 -6.32 -16.67 9.08
C ASN A 454 -7.70 -17.35 9.06
N LYS A 455 -7.92 -18.21 8.05
CA LYS A 455 -9.18 -18.98 7.88
C LYS A 455 -10.44 -18.14 7.60
N MET A 456 -10.29 -16.88 7.21
CA MET A 456 -11.45 -16.07 6.78
C MET A 456 -12.15 -16.68 5.56
N GLU A 457 -11.45 -17.47 4.74
CA GLU A 457 -12.00 -18.22 3.59
C GLU A 457 -13.12 -19.19 3.98
N ASP A 458 -13.12 -19.71 5.21
CA ASP A 458 -14.16 -20.58 5.72
C ASP A 458 -15.53 -19.88 5.77
N LEU A 459 -15.50 -18.55 5.99
CA LEU A 459 -16.67 -17.68 6.08
C LEU A 459 -16.90 -16.86 4.82
N ILE A 460 -15.88 -16.67 4.01
CA ILE A 460 -15.89 -15.81 2.81
C ILE A 460 -15.31 -16.58 1.63
N PRO A 461 -16.12 -17.40 0.92
CA PRO A 461 -15.61 -18.22 -0.19
C PRO A 461 -15.00 -17.43 -1.34
N ASN A 462 -15.44 -16.18 -1.54
CA ASN A 462 -14.96 -15.28 -2.60
C ASN A 462 -13.98 -14.22 -2.06
N LEU A 463 -13.12 -14.61 -1.11
CA LEU A 463 -12.13 -13.73 -0.51
C LEU A 463 -10.89 -13.62 -1.41
N SER A 464 -10.57 -12.39 -1.78
CA SER A 464 -9.26 -12.00 -2.30
C SER A 464 -8.38 -11.51 -1.14
N ARG A 465 -7.06 -11.63 -1.28
CA ARG A 465 -6.11 -11.14 -0.28
C ARG A 465 -5.14 -10.15 -0.89
N GLY A 466 -4.87 -9.09 -0.14
CA GLY A 466 -3.75 -8.19 -0.33
C GLY A 466 -2.86 -8.21 0.90
N HIS A 467 -1.57 -7.89 0.74
CA HIS A 467 -0.63 -7.79 1.85
C HIS A 467 0.38 -6.69 1.56
N ILE A 468 0.69 -5.88 2.58
CA ILE A 468 1.70 -4.84 2.50
C ILE A 468 2.65 -5.05 3.68
N GLU A 469 3.77 -5.73 3.43
CA GLU A 469 4.72 -6.14 4.47
C GLU A 469 5.25 -4.95 5.28
N GLU A 470 5.61 -3.87 4.61
CA GLU A 470 6.20 -2.67 5.22
C GLU A 470 5.16 -1.65 5.72
N SER A 471 3.88 -2.00 5.81
CA SER A 471 2.82 -1.14 6.36
C SER A 471 2.61 -1.36 7.85
N GLY A 472 2.45 -0.27 8.58
CA GLY A 472 1.94 -0.26 9.95
C GLY A 472 0.41 -0.26 10.02
N HIS A 473 -0.13 0.23 11.14
CA HIS A 473 -1.57 0.29 11.37
C HIS A 473 -2.28 1.27 10.41
N TRP A 474 -1.66 2.38 10.07
CA TRP A 474 -2.26 3.46 9.26
C TRP A 474 -2.08 3.22 7.76
N THR A 475 -2.49 2.07 7.27
CA THR A 475 -2.16 1.51 5.95
C THR A 475 -2.44 2.46 4.80
N GLN A 476 -3.57 3.16 4.79
CA GLN A 476 -3.96 4.11 3.74
C GLN A 476 -3.08 5.37 3.68
N MET A 477 -2.39 5.70 4.77
CA MET A 477 -1.48 6.85 4.88
C MET A 477 -0.01 6.44 4.91
N ASP A 478 0.31 5.27 5.47
CA ASP A 478 1.68 4.75 5.58
C ASP A 478 2.21 4.24 4.23
N LYS A 479 1.34 3.56 3.47
CA LYS A 479 1.66 2.97 2.16
C LYS A 479 0.56 3.27 1.13
N PRO A 480 0.35 4.56 0.82
CA PRO A 480 -0.80 4.97 0.00
C PRO A 480 -0.74 4.44 -1.43
N ALA A 481 0.45 4.32 -2.04
CA ALA A 481 0.60 3.83 -3.41
C ALA A 481 0.23 2.35 -3.52
N GLU A 482 0.77 1.52 -2.64
CA GLU A 482 0.50 0.09 -2.59
C GLU A 482 -0.97 -0.17 -2.25
N THR A 483 -1.52 0.60 -1.31
CA THR A 483 -2.93 0.54 -0.94
C THR A 483 -3.83 0.87 -2.13
N ASN A 484 -3.53 1.95 -2.85
CA ASN A 484 -4.27 2.35 -4.05
C ASN A 484 -4.19 1.27 -5.14
N ASN A 485 -3.02 0.71 -5.40
CA ASN A 485 -2.83 -0.32 -6.41
C ASN A 485 -3.67 -1.57 -6.10
N ILE A 486 -3.65 -2.05 -4.86
CA ILE A 486 -4.43 -3.22 -4.43
C ILE A 486 -5.93 -2.92 -4.57
N LEU A 487 -6.40 -1.80 -4.03
CA LEU A 487 -7.82 -1.43 -4.08
C LEU A 487 -8.33 -1.23 -5.50
N ILE A 488 -7.62 -0.48 -6.33
CA ILE A 488 -8.02 -0.18 -7.72
C ILE A 488 -8.07 -1.46 -8.55
N SER A 489 -7.04 -2.30 -8.47
CA SER A 489 -7.00 -3.56 -9.21
C SER A 489 -8.18 -4.46 -8.86
N TRP A 490 -8.44 -4.64 -7.57
CA TRP A 490 -9.55 -5.45 -7.09
C TRP A 490 -10.92 -4.85 -7.46
N LEU A 491 -11.11 -3.54 -7.32
CA LEU A 491 -12.35 -2.86 -7.68
C LEU A 491 -12.67 -3.00 -9.17
N ILE A 492 -11.68 -2.75 -10.05
CA ILE A 492 -11.86 -2.88 -11.49
C ILE A 492 -12.24 -4.33 -11.86
N GLU A 493 -11.55 -5.32 -11.32
CA GLU A 493 -11.85 -6.73 -11.58
C GLU A 493 -13.27 -7.11 -11.11
N THR A 494 -13.63 -6.70 -9.89
CA THR A 494 -14.91 -6.98 -9.27
C THR A 494 -16.08 -6.34 -10.03
N HIS A 495 -15.91 -5.12 -10.52
CA HIS A 495 -16.96 -4.42 -11.26
C HIS A 495 -17.03 -4.84 -12.73
N LYS A 496 -15.94 -5.30 -13.37
CA LYS A 496 -15.97 -5.90 -14.72
C LYS A 496 -16.74 -7.23 -14.74
N LYS A 497 -16.53 -8.10 -13.79
CA LYS A 497 -17.23 -9.41 -13.70
C LYS A 497 -18.74 -9.26 -13.60
N ALA A 498 -19.24 -8.19 -13.03
CA ALA A 498 -20.67 -7.94 -12.91
C ALA A 498 -21.31 -7.29 -14.17
N GLY A 499 -20.54 -6.64 -15.03
CA GLY A 499 -21.01 -6.09 -16.31
C GLY A 499 -21.16 -7.12 -17.43
N GLY A 500 -20.62 -8.33 -17.24
CA GLY A 500 -20.64 -9.40 -18.24
C GLY A 500 -21.93 -10.24 -18.30
N VAL A 501 -22.89 -10.00 -17.37
CA VAL A 501 -24.24 -10.57 -17.48
C VAL A 501 -25.12 -9.52 -18.17
N ALA A 502 -25.04 -9.47 -19.52
CA ALA A 502 -26.00 -8.75 -20.33
C ALA A 502 -27.41 -9.34 -20.02
N MET A 503 -28.27 -8.53 -19.42
CA MET A 503 -29.70 -8.82 -19.41
C MET A 503 -30.17 -8.89 -20.88
N ALA A 504 -30.50 -10.08 -21.33
CA ALA A 504 -31.25 -10.23 -22.57
C ALA A 504 -32.54 -9.40 -22.46
N PRO A 505 -32.90 -8.60 -23.48
CA PRO A 505 -34.16 -7.89 -23.46
C PRO A 505 -35.30 -8.91 -23.45
N LYS A 506 -36.13 -8.87 -22.41
CA LYS A 506 -37.44 -9.55 -22.46
C LYS A 506 -38.31 -8.71 -23.42
N LEU A 507 -38.61 -9.32 -24.58
CA LEU A 507 -39.69 -8.92 -25.48
C LEU A 507 -41.04 -9.04 -24.78
#